data_d530f387fd77d793e3c6f30af3fe7622
#
_entry.id   d530f387fd77d793e3c6f30af3fe7622
#
_cell.length_a   1.000
_cell.length_b   1.000
_cell.length_c   1.000
_cell.angle_alpha   90.00
_cell.angle_beta   90.00
_cell.angle_gamma   90.00
#
_symmetry.space_group_name_H-M   'P 1'
#
loop_
_entity.id
_entity.type
_entity.pdbx_description
1 polymer ?
#
loop_
_entity_poly.entity_id
_entity_poly.type
_entity_poly.pdbx_seq_one_letter_code
_entity_poly.pdbx_strand_id
1 'polypeptide(L)'
;AAKKRGEPLDHVLLYGPPGLGKTTMASVIANEMGAQIRITSGPAIERAGDLASLLTNLKDGDILFIDEVHRLNRAVEEVLYSAMEDFKLDIMLGKGPSAKSMRLDLPHFTLIGATTRTGALAAPLRDRFGMIHRLEFYTPEEVSRIITRAAGILGISIDDKASSQLALRARLTPRIANRLLRRVRDYAQVRADGAITRDVADAALQLLDVDQFGLDDMDARILRAIIEKFEGGPVGVGSIAAAVAEDAGTIEEVYEPFLVQNRPVGIEHPLAQIDAIRAEDHP
;
A
#
# COMPACT_ATOMS: atom_id res chain seq x y z
N ALA A 1 9.70 21.93 10.69
CA ALA A 1 10.98 22.65 10.70
C ALA A 1 11.27 23.25 9.31
N ALA A 2 11.36 22.45 8.21
CA ALA A 2 11.65 22.92 6.84
C ALA A 2 10.71 24.05 6.39
N LYS A 3 9.37 23.86 6.50
CA LYS A 3 8.37 24.89 6.19
C LYS A 3 8.61 26.24 6.90
N LYS A 4 9.05 26.22 8.18
CA LYS A 4 9.34 27.44 8.95
C LYS A 4 10.59 28.17 8.45
N ARG A 5 11.51 27.45 7.81
CA ARG A 5 12.73 28.02 7.23
C ARG A 5 12.56 28.40 5.76
N GLY A 6 11.41 28.05 5.14
CA GLY A 6 11.19 28.26 3.72
C GLY A 6 12.02 27.32 2.82
N GLU A 7 12.46 26.20 3.35
CA GLU A 7 13.31 25.22 2.65
C GLU A 7 12.45 24.03 2.14
N PRO A 8 12.82 23.42 1.00
CA PRO A 8 12.25 22.15 0.57
C PRO A 8 12.46 21.07 1.64
N LEU A 9 11.62 20.08 1.65
CA LEU A 9 11.81 18.89 2.48
C LEU A 9 12.88 17.99 1.84
N ASP A 10 13.65 17.28 2.66
CA ASP A 10 14.53 16.22 2.15
C ASP A 10 13.70 15.15 1.41
N HIS A 11 14.35 14.38 0.53
CA HIS A 11 13.71 13.27 -0.15
C HIS A 11 13.25 12.21 0.84
N VAL A 12 12.04 11.70 0.68
CA VAL A 12 11.37 10.77 1.62
C VAL A 12 11.10 9.43 0.95
N LEU A 13 11.47 8.34 1.61
CA LEU A 13 11.06 7.00 1.25
C LEU A 13 10.00 6.48 2.23
N LEU A 14 8.82 6.16 1.72
CA LEU A 14 7.74 5.51 2.46
C LEU A 14 7.70 4.03 2.08
N TYR A 15 7.87 3.13 3.06
CA TYR A 15 7.82 1.70 2.76
C TYR A 15 6.93 0.94 3.74
N GLY A 16 6.46 -0.23 3.31
CA GLY A 16 5.60 -1.09 4.11
C GLY A 16 4.53 -1.77 3.27
N PRO A 17 3.71 -2.63 3.87
CA PRO A 17 2.67 -3.38 3.20
C PRO A 17 1.74 -2.53 2.34
N PRO A 18 1.05 -3.11 1.34
CA PRO A 18 0.11 -2.38 0.51
C PRO A 18 -1.12 -1.95 1.32
N GLY A 19 -1.75 -0.86 0.90
CA GLY A 19 -3.02 -0.40 1.48
C GLY A 19 -2.92 0.44 2.76
N LEU A 20 -1.71 0.74 3.25
CA LEU A 20 -1.47 1.52 4.47
C LEU A 20 -1.52 3.06 4.28
N GLY A 21 -1.74 3.54 3.05
CA GLY A 21 -1.92 4.96 2.79
C GLY A 21 -0.65 5.73 2.45
N LYS A 22 0.38 5.10 1.85
CA LYS A 22 1.62 5.75 1.40
C LYS A 22 1.33 6.97 0.51
N THR A 23 0.47 6.83 -0.48
CA THR A 23 0.03 7.94 -1.37
C THR A 23 -0.73 9.03 -0.62
N THR A 24 -1.57 8.64 0.34
CA THR A 24 -2.29 9.60 1.19
C THR A 24 -1.32 10.39 2.06
N MET A 25 -0.31 9.74 2.64
CA MET A 25 0.73 10.40 3.43
C MET A 25 1.51 11.42 2.60
N ALA A 26 1.87 11.08 1.35
CA ALA A 26 2.52 12.02 0.43
C ALA A 26 1.64 13.25 0.17
N SER A 27 0.33 13.04 -0.02
CA SER A 27 -0.62 14.15 -0.20
C SER A 27 -0.76 15.02 1.06
N VAL A 28 -0.75 14.41 2.26
CA VAL A 28 -0.75 15.14 3.53
C VAL A 28 0.52 15.97 3.69
N ILE A 29 1.68 15.40 3.37
CA ILE A 29 2.97 16.12 3.39
C ILE A 29 2.91 17.33 2.45
N ALA A 30 2.41 17.15 1.22
CA ALA A 30 2.27 18.23 0.26
C ALA A 30 1.38 19.36 0.77
N ASN A 31 0.22 19.03 1.33
CA ASN A 31 -0.70 19.99 1.91
C ASN A 31 -0.06 20.75 3.09
N GLU A 32 0.64 20.05 3.98
CA GLU A 32 1.34 20.65 5.11
C GLU A 32 2.47 21.59 4.66
N MET A 33 3.18 21.24 3.60
CA MET A 33 4.22 22.09 3.00
C MET A 33 3.64 23.27 2.21
N GLY A 34 2.38 23.18 1.76
CA GLY A 34 1.78 24.12 0.82
C GLY A 34 2.32 23.96 -0.61
N ALA A 35 2.79 22.74 -0.92
CA ALA A 35 3.44 22.38 -2.18
C ALA A 35 2.43 21.72 -3.15
N GLN A 36 2.68 21.87 -4.45
CA GLN A 36 1.99 21.05 -5.46
C GLN A 36 2.58 19.66 -5.48
N ILE A 37 1.74 18.66 -5.64
CA ILE A 37 2.18 17.25 -5.77
C ILE A 37 1.87 16.74 -7.16
N ARG A 38 2.88 16.12 -7.80
CA ARG A 38 2.70 15.31 -9.00
C ARG A 38 2.83 13.83 -8.62
N ILE A 39 1.84 13.06 -9.00
CA ILE A 39 1.75 11.63 -8.66
C ILE A 39 1.98 10.81 -9.91
N THR A 40 2.89 9.86 -9.82
CA THR A 40 3.18 8.86 -10.86
C THR A 40 3.52 7.51 -10.21
N SER A 41 3.88 6.52 -11.02
CA SER A 41 4.33 5.21 -10.52
C SER A 41 5.58 4.75 -11.29
N GLY A 42 6.39 3.88 -10.67
CA GLY A 42 7.56 3.30 -11.33
C GLY A 42 7.25 2.69 -12.70
N PRO A 43 6.23 1.81 -12.82
CA PRO A 43 5.82 1.24 -14.09
C PRO A 43 5.39 2.24 -15.17
N ALA A 44 4.91 3.42 -14.79
CA ALA A 44 4.49 4.47 -15.74
C ALA A 44 5.68 5.28 -16.31
N ILE A 45 6.88 5.12 -15.76
CA ILE A 45 8.09 5.77 -16.21
C ILE A 45 8.95 4.74 -16.96
N GLU A 46 8.71 4.59 -18.25
CA GLU A 46 9.39 3.57 -19.05
C GLU A 46 10.78 4.01 -19.50
N ARG A 47 11.00 5.30 -19.72
CA ARG A 47 12.21 5.86 -20.30
C ARG A 47 12.71 7.06 -19.50
N ALA A 48 14.01 7.31 -19.58
CA ALA A 48 14.64 8.50 -19.01
C ALA A 48 13.96 9.82 -19.47
N GLY A 49 13.47 9.87 -20.70
CA GLY A 49 12.75 11.01 -21.24
C GLY A 49 11.39 11.29 -20.54
N ASP A 50 10.72 10.23 -20.08
CA ASP A 50 9.46 10.39 -19.33
C ASP A 50 9.72 11.06 -17.98
N LEU A 51 10.76 10.59 -17.28
CA LEU A 51 11.21 11.20 -16.03
C LEU A 51 11.69 12.65 -16.25
N ALA A 52 12.47 12.90 -17.31
CA ALA A 52 12.94 14.22 -17.65
C ALA A 52 11.76 15.19 -17.86
N SER A 53 10.73 14.77 -18.57
CA SER A 53 9.51 15.56 -18.77
C SER A 53 8.79 15.86 -17.48
N LEU A 54 8.73 14.92 -16.54
CA LEU A 54 8.12 15.15 -15.21
C LEU A 54 8.92 16.16 -14.41
N LEU A 55 10.25 16.02 -14.34
CA LEU A 55 11.14 16.86 -13.54
C LEU A 55 11.22 18.30 -14.05
N THR A 56 11.32 18.50 -15.37
CA THR A 56 11.38 19.86 -15.97
C THR A 56 10.08 20.66 -15.85
N ASN A 57 8.96 20.00 -15.56
CA ASN A 57 7.66 20.65 -15.33
C ASN A 57 7.37 20.92 -13.85
N LEU A 58 8.29 20.63 -12.92
CA LEU A 58 8.18 21.00 -11.52
C LEU A 58 8.58 22.46 -11.30
N LYS A 59 8.17 23.00 -10.16
CA LYS A 59 8.59 24.31 -9.64
C LYS A 59 9.33 24.11 -8.33
N ASP A 60 10.01 25.16 -7.89
CA ASP A 60 10.68 25.15 -6.58
C ASP A 60 9.69 24.82 -5.46
N GLY A 61 10.06 23.84 -4.64
CA GLY A 61 9.24 23.34 -3.55
C GLY A 61 8.17 22.32 -3.93
N ASP A 62 7.97 22.00 -5.22
CA ASP A 62 7.01 20.98 -5.63
C ASP A 62 7.44 19.58 -5.16
N ILE A 63 6.48 18.69 -5.06
CA ILE A 63 6.69 17.29 -4.67
C ILE A 63 6.41 16.38 -5.86
N LEU A 64 7.37 15.50 -6.17
CA LEU A 64 7.17 14.37 -7.06
C LEU A 64 6.96 13.11 -6.23
N PHE A 65 5.79 12.47 -6.36
CA PHE A 65 5.51 11.18 -5.73
C PHE A 65 5.61 10.07 -6.77
N ILE A 66 6.44 9.05 -6.49
CA ILE A 66 6.58 7.85 -7.33
C ILE A 66 6.15 6.64 -6.50
N ASP A 67 4.99 6.06 -6.83
CA ASP A 67 4.57 4.78 -6.25
C ASP A 67 5.32 3.61 -6.90
N GLU A 68 5.52 2.53 -6.14
CA GLU A 68 6.29 1.37 -6.58
C GLU A 68 7.67 1.75 -7.18
N VAL A 69 8.39 2.64 -6.51
CA VAL A 69 9.67 3.20 -6.98
C VAL A 69 10.73 2.11 -7.26
N HIS A 70 10.63 0.94 -6.62
CA HIS A 70 11.48 -0.23 -6.87
C HIS A 70 11.27 -0.86 -8.27
N ARG A 71 10.24 -0.46 -9.01
CA ARG A 71 9.95 -0.93 -10.38
C ARG A 71 10.48 -0.01 -11.46
N LEU A 72 11.22 1.02 -11.10
CA LEU A 72 11.97 1.83 -12.07
C LEU A 72 13.02 0.96 -12.75
N ASN A 73 13.22 1.14 -14.04
CA ASN A 73 14.33 0.50 -14.72
C ASN A 73 15.64 1.27 -14.44
N ARG A 74 16.77 0.59 -14.60
CA ARG A 74 18.09 1.12 -14.26
C ARG A 74 18.45 2.44 -14.97
N ALA A 75 18.05 2.60 -16.22
CA ALA A 75 18.34 3.83 -16.98
C ALA A 75 17.58 5.05 -16.42
N VAL A 76 16.36 4.83 -15.90
CA VAL A 76 15.57 5.86 -15.22
C VAL A 76 16.16 6.17 -13.84
N GLU A 77 16.58 5.13 -13.08
CA GLU A 77 17.22 5.33 -11.78
C GLU A 77 18.51 6.18 -11.89
N GLU A 78 19.36 5.92 -12.88
CA GLU A 78 20.61 6.67 -13.09
C GLU A 78 20.35 8.16 -13.32
N VAL A 79 19.29 8.51 -14.06
CA VAL A 79 18.86 9.90 -14.23
C VAL A 79 18.33 10.49 -12.91
N LEU A 80 17.60 9.69 -12.16
CA LEU A 80 17.02 10.12 -10.88
C LEU A 80 18.10 10.44 -9.84
N TYR A 81 19.24 9.72 -9.86
CA TYR A 81 20.35 9.98 -8.93
C TYR A 81 20.88 11.40 -9.04
N SER A 82 21.21 11.86 -10.24
CA SER A 82 21.70 13.22 -10.47
C SER A 82 20.64 14.28 -10.18
N ALA A 83 19.38 13.96 -10.49
CA ALA A 83 18.27 14.85 -10.20
C ALA A 83 18.04 15.06 -8.69
N MET A 84 18.26 14.01 -7.87
CA MET A 84 18.09 14.08 -6.42
C MET A 84 19.27 14.76 -5.71
N GLU A 85 20.49 14.52 -6.15
CA GLU A 85 21.70 15.05 -5.49
C GLU A 85 22.01 16.49 -5.92
N ASP A 86 22.08 16.68 -7.25
CA ASP A 86 22.60 17.92 -7.82
C ASP A 86 21.52 18.86 -8.35
N PHE A 87 20.25 18.41 -8.37
CA PHE A 87 19.14 19.09 -9.06
C PHE A 87 19.50 19.41 -10.52
N LYS A 88 20.11 18.43 -11.19
CA LYS A 88 20.52 18.52 -12.58
C LYS A 88 20.09 17.30 -13.38
N LEU A 89 19.88 17.53 -14.66
CA LEU A 89 19.47 16.52 -15.60
C LEU A 89 20.40 16.54 -16.80
N ASP A 90 21.10 15.44 -17.06
CA ASP A 90 21.91 15.28 -18.25
C ASP A 90 21.08 14.65 -19.37
N ILE A 91 20.84 15.38 -20.45
CA ILE A 91 20.08 14.93 -21.61
C ILE A 91 21.02 14.73 -22.80
N MET A 92 20.96 13.57 -23.43
CA MET A 92 21.66 13.31 -24.68
C MET A 92 20.82 13.79 -25.88
N LEU A 93 21.31 14.79 -26.58
CA LEU A 93 20.70 15.33 -27.82
C LEU A 93 21.36 14.69 -29.03
N GLY A 94 20.56 14.04 -29.87
CA GLY A 94 21.01 13.36 -31.09
C GLY A 94 21.32 11.88 -30.88
N LYS A 95 21.78 11.22 -31.94
CA LYS A 95 22.13 9.79 -31.95
C LYS A 95 23.54 9.63 -32.55
N GLY A 96 24.26 8.60 -32.07
CA GLY A 96 25.61 8.24 -32.60
C GLY A 96 26.71 9.15 -32.10
N PRO A 97 27.88 9.15 -32.79
CA PRO A 97 29.09 9.84 -32.32
C PRO A 97 28.97 11.37 -32.23
N SER A 98 27.97 11.97 -32.85
CA SER A 98 27.72 13.42 -32.83
C SER A 98 26.69 13.82 -31.73
N ALA A 99 26.24 12.89 -30.91
CA ALA A 99 25.36 13.20 -29.79
C ALA A 99 26.06 14.14 -28.81
N LYS A 100 25.34 15.19 -28.40
CA LYS A 100 25.84 16.17 -27.40
C LYS A 100 25.08 15.97 -26.09
N SER A 101 25.83 15.95 -24.98
CA SER A 101 25.22 16.03 -23.65
C SER A 101 24.87 17.50 -23.37
N MET A 102 23.67 17.74 -22.93
CA MET A 102 23.19 19.02 -22.41
C MET A 102 22.76 18.82 -20.96
N ARG A 103 23.30 19.64 -20.08
CA ARG A 103 22.93 19.66 -18.65
C ARG A 103 21.90 20.75 -18.41
N LEU A 104 20.78 20.36 -17.85
CA LEU A 104 19.71 21.27 -17.44
C LEU A 104 19.67 21.38 -15.92
N ASP A 105 19.53 22.60 -15.39
CA ASP A 105 19.23 22.80 -13.99
C ASP A 105 17.75 22.52 -13.72
N LEU A 106 17.49 21.82 -12.63
CA LEU A 106 16.14 21.50 -12.15
C LEU A 106 15.78 22.40 -10.97
N PRO A 107 14.49 22.70 -10.76
CA PRO A 107 14.05 23.34 -9.55
C PRO A 107 14.34 22.46 -8.32
N HIS A 108 14.47 23.05 -7.14
CA HIS A 108 14.59 22.28 -5.90
C HIS A 108 13.25 21.63 -5.56
N PHE A 109 13.15 20.35 -5.77
CA PHE A 109 11.94 19.55 -5.52
C PHE A 109 12.17 18.52 -4.42
N THR A 110 11.10 18.01 -3.86
CA THR A 110 11.13 16.85 -2.96
C THR A 110 10.64 15.61 -3.69
N LEU A 111 11.45 14.55 -3.72
CA LEU A 111 11.00 13.23 -4.14
C LEU A 111 10.41 12.49 -2.93
N ILE A 112 9.19 11.99 -3.07
CA ILE A 112 8.61 11.01 -2.15
C ILE A 112 8.48 9.69 -2.91
N GLY A 113 9.33 8.73 -2.60
CA GLY A 113 9.24 7.36 -3.12
C GLY A 113 8.37 6.49 -2.23
N ALA A 114 7.57 5.62 -2.83
CA ALA A 114 6.83 4.60 -2.10
C ALA A 114 7.16 3.20 -2.62
N THR A 115 7.29 2.22 -1.71
CA THR A 115 7.58 0.83 -2.07
C THR A 115 6.96 -0.14 -1.08
N THR A 116 6.58 -1.32 -1.58
CA THR A 116 6.24 -2.49 -0.75
C THR A 116 7.49 -3.34 -0.46
N ARG A 117 8.52 -3.25 -1.29
CA ARG A 117 9.71 -4.10 -1.28
C ARG A 117 10.99 -3.25 -1.16
N THR A 118 11.42 -2.95 0.06
CA THR A 118 12.68 -2.21 0.29
C THR A 118 13.91 -2.95 -0.19
N GLY A 119 13.92 -4.28 -0.11
CA GLY A 119 15.02 -5.11 -0.59
C GLY A 119 15.19 -5.13 -2.11
N ALA A 120 14.15 -4.77 -2.87
CA ALA A 120 14.20 -4.66 -4.32
C ALA A 120 14.70 -3.27 -4.80
N LEU A 121 14.83 -2.30 -3.89
CA LEU A 121 15.33 -0.97 -4.21
C LEU A 121 16.87 -0.99 -4.27
N ALA A 122 17.42 -0.47 -5.36
CA ALA A 122 18.87 -0.37 -5.49
C ALA A 122 19.47 0.48 -4.36
N ALA A 123 20.58 0.01 -3.77
CA ALA A 123 21.22 0.71 -2.65
C ALA A 123 21.56 2.18 -2.99
N PRO A 124 22.09 2.51 -4.19
CA PRO A 124 22.37 3.89 -4.54
C PRO A 124 21.14 4.81 -4.53
N LEU A 125 19.97 4.29 -4.91
CA LEU A 125 18.73 5.07 -4.85
C LEU A 125 18.26 5.24 -3.40
N ARG A 126 18.30 4.16 -2.61
CA ARG A 126 17.88 4.20 -1.21
C ARG A 126 18.70 5.19 -0.39
N ASP A 127 20.02 5.24 -0.60
CA ASP A 127 20.93 6.09 0.18
C ASP A 127 20.75 7.59 -0.10
N ARG A 128 20.04 7.96 -1.17
CA ARG A 128 19.68 9.33 -1.53
C ARG A 128 18.42 9.85 -0.84
N PHE A 129 17.68 8.98 -0.18
CA PHE A 129 16.56 9.42 0.66
C PHE A 129 17.07 9.85 2.03
N GLY A 130 16.93 11.13 2.34
CA GLY A 130 17.30 11.71 3.65
C GLY A 130 16.38 11.23 4.79
N MET A 131 15.16 10.83 4.46
CA MET A 131 14.17 10.32 5.42
C MET A 131 13.57 9.01 4.93
N ILE A 132 13.64 7.97 5.77
CA ILE A 132 13.09 6.64 5.47
C ILE A 132 12.11 6.27 6.56
N HIS A 133 10.83 6.11 6.21
CA HIS A 133 9.75 5.82 7.15
C HIS A 133 9.05 4.52 6.79
N ARG A 134 9.01 3.60 7.77
CA ARG A 134 8.21 2.39 7.69
C ARG A 134 6.78 2.71 8.09
N LEU A 135 5.81 2.31 7.25
CA LEU A 135 4.41 2.28 7.63
C LEU A 135 4.10 0.88 8.18
N GLU A 136 3.52 0.85 9.36
CA GLU A 136 3.09 -0.37 10.01
C GLU A 136 1.58 -0.54 9.87
N PHE A 137 1.10 -1.75 10.13
CA PHE A 137 -0.33 -2.00 10.17
C PHE A 137 -0.98 -1.19 11.29
N TYR A 138 -2.20 -0.78 11.05
CA TYR A 138 -3.01 -0.05 12.02
C TYR A 138 -3.55 -1.00 13.09
N THR A 139 -3.83 -0.46 14.28
CA THR A 139 -4.61 -1.21 15.27
C THR A 139 -6.10 -1.25 14.88
N PRO A 140 -6.88 -2.21 15.38
CA PRO A 140 -8.32 -2.25 15.13
C PRO A 140 -9.03 -0.94 15.52
N GLU A 141 -8.61 -0.29 16.60
CA GLU A 141 -9.14 0.98 17.09
C GLU A 141 -8.85 2.13 16.11
N GLU A 142 -7.65 2.15 15.54
CA GLU A 142 -7.27 3.14 14.52
C GLU A 142 -8.07 2.93 13.23
N VAL A 143 -8.24 1.67 12.80
CA VAL A 143 -9.05 1.33 11.63
C VAL A 143 -10.51 1.69 11.87
N SER A 144 -11.08 1.44 13.05
CA SER A 144 -12.44 1.85 13.41
C SER A 144 -12.62 3.37 13.29
N ARG A 145 -11.67 4.16 13.78
CA ARG A 145 -11.68 5.62 13.61
C ARG A 145 -11.63 6.06 12.15
N ILE A 146 -10.85 5.35 11.33
CA ILE A 146 -10.80 5.61 9.87
C ILE A 146 -12.14 5.31 9.22
N ILE A 147 -12.80 4.19 9.58
CA ILE A 147 -14.13 3.81 9.08
C ILE A 147 -15.17 4.86 9.47
N THR A 148 -15.23 5.26 10.74
CA THR A 148 -16.19 6.26 11.24
C THR A 148 -16.01 7.60 10.51
N ARG A 149 -14.75 8.05 10.34
CA ARG A 149 -14.46 9.27 9.56
C ARG A 149 -14.90 9.13 8.10
N ALA A 150 -14.61 8.00 7.47
CA ALA A 150 -14.97 7.75 6.07
C ALA A 150 -16.49 7.67 5.89
N ALA A 151 -17.22 7.06 6.84
CA ALA A 151 -18.68 7.04 6.85
C ALA A 151 -19.25 8.46 6.93
N GLY A 152 -18.71 9.31 7.81
CA GLY A 152 -19.11 10.73 7.88
C GLY A 152 -18.91 11.49 6.57
N ILE A 153 -17.77 11.27 5.88
CA ILE A 153 -17.50 11.88 4.56
C ILE A 153 -18.49 11.38 3.49
N LEU A 154 -18.91 10.12 3.58
CA LEU A 154 -19.86 9.50 2.65
C LEU A 154 -21.33 9.78 3.02
N GLY A 155 -21.59 10.49 4.12
CA GLY A 155 -22.95 10.76 4.61
C GLY A 155 -23.69 9.52 5.10
N ILE A 156 -22.97 8.51 5.64
CA ILE A 156 -23.51 7.24 6.09
C ILE A 156 -23.59 7.22 7.61
N SER A 157 -24.75 6.85 8.15
CA SER A 157 -24.88 6.55 9.58
C SER A 157 -24.30 5.17 9.89
N ILE A 158 -23.36 5.10 10.83
CA ILE A 158 -22.74 3.87 11.29
C ILE A 158 -22.62 3.90 12.81
N ASP A 159 -22.96 2.82 13.50
CA ASP A 159 -22.76 2.71 14.94
C ASP A 159 -21.33 2.23 15.30
N ASP A 160 -20.91 2.46 16.55
CA ASP A 160 -19.57 2.11 17.03
C ASP A 160 -19.31 0.60 16.99
N LYS A 161 -20.34 -0.22 17.20
CA LYS A 161 -20.22 -1.68 17.15
C LYS A 161 -20.01 -2.15 15.72
N ALA A 162 -20.73 -1.58 14.76
CA ALA A 162 -20.56 -1.87 13.35
C ALA A 162 -19.17 -1.44 12.85
N SER A 163 -18.72 -0.23 13.21
CA SER A 163 -17.39 0.23 12.83
C SER A 163 -16.27 -0.65 13.39
N SER A 164 -16.44 -1.14 14.63
CA SER A 164 -15.50 -2.09 15.26
C SER A 164 -15.54 -3.46 14.56
N GLN A 165 -16.70 -3.98 14.19
CA GLN A 165 -16.84 -5.23 13.44
C GLN A 165 -16.17 -5.16 12.06
N LEU A 166 -16.34 -4.05 11.34
CA LEU A 166 -15.67 -3.82 10.07
C LEU A 166 -14.15 -3.70 10.26
N ALA A 167 -13.69 -3.03 11.33
CA ALA A 167 -12.28 -2.83 11.62
C ALA A 167 -11.56 -4.15 11.87
N LEU A 168 -12.16 -5.06 12.63
CA LEU A 168 -11.59 -6.39 12.90
C LEU A 168 -11.39 -7.22 11.60
N ARG A 169 -12.26 -7.01 10.60
CA ARG A 169 -12.21 -7.73 9.32
C ARG A 169 -11.51 -6.96 8.19
N ALA A 170 -10.98 -5.77 8.50
CA ALA A 170 -10.35 -4.89 7.52
C ALA A 170 -8.86 -5.18 7.28
N ARG A 171 -8.36 -6.32 7.76
CA ARG A 171 -6.93 -6.72 7.62
C ARG A 171 -5.97 -5.62 8.06
N LEU A 172 -6.34 -4.85 9.08
CA LEU A 172 -5.54 -3.76 9.67
C LEU A 172 -5.08 -2.72 8.63
N THR A 173 -5.80 -2.59 7.52
CA THR A 173 -5.45 -1.67 6.44
C THR A 173 -6.60 -0.72 6.04
N PRO A 174 -6.34 0.58 5.88
CA PRO A 174 -7.35 1.54 5.44
C PRO A 174 -7.97 1.22 4.08
N ARG A 175 -7.22 0.61 3.16
CA ARG A 175 -7.73 0.24 1.83
C ARG A 175 -8.87 -0.78 1.93
N ILE A 176 -8.65 -1.85 2.71
CA ILE A 176 -9.66 -2.89 2.92
C ILE A 176 -10.83 -2.34 3.72
N ALA A 177 -10.56 -1.57 4.78
CA ALA A 177 -11.58 -0.91 5.59
C ALA A 177 -12.55 -0.08 4.74
N ASN A 178 -12.03 0.78 3.87
CA ASN A 178 -12.84 1.60 2.97
C ASN A 178 -13.58 0.77 1.92
N ARG A 179 -12.99 -0.33 1.46
CA ARG A 179 -13.65 -1.27 0.53
C ARG A 179 -14.85 -1.95 1.22
N LEU A 180 -14.66 -2.48 2.43
CA LEU A 180 -15.73 -3.10 3.21
C LEU A 180 -16.83 -2.09 3.54
N LEU A 181 -16.49 -0.91 4.02
CA LEU A 181 -17.48 0.14 4.32
C LEU A 181 -18.38 0.43 3.13
N ARG A 182 -17.84 0.57 1.93
CA ARG A 182 -18.64 0.81 0.71
C ARG A 182 -19.56 -0.34 0.40
N ARG A 183 -19.10 -1.59 0.53
CA ARG A 183 -19.93 -2.79 0.28
C ARG A 183 -21.04 -2.93 1.30
N VAL A 184 -20.74 -2.70 2.57
CA VAL A 184 -21.75 -2.75 3.64
C VAL A 184 -22.75 -1.60 3.50
N ARG A 185 -22.33 -0.42 3.06
CA ARG A 185 -23.24 0.67 2.69
C ARG A 185 -24.23 0.24 1.61
N ASP A 186 -23.71 -0.33 0.52
CA ASP A 186 -24.56 -0.76 -0.60
C ASP A 186 -25.58 -1.81 -0.14
N TYR A 187 -25.16 -2.74 0.75
CA TYR A 187 -26.07 -3.68 1.38
C TYR A 187 -27.11 -2.98 2.26
N ALA A 188 -26.72 -2.05 3.13
CA ALA A 188 -27.59 -1.31 4.01
C ALA A 188 -28.67 -0.52 3.23
N GLN A 189 -28.29 0.09 2.10
CA GLN A 189 -29.22 0.84 1.24
C GLN A 189 -30.26 -0.06 0.54
N VAL A 190 -29.91 -1.32 0.25
CA VAL A 190 -30.78 -2.24 -0.50
C VAL A 190 -31.61 -3.13 0.44
N ARG A 191 -31.07 -3.52 1.59
CA ARG A 191 -31.64 -4.54 2.48
C ARG A 191 -32.05 -4.02 3.86
N ALA A 192 -31.72 -2.76 4.16
CA ALA A 192 -32.05 -2.10 5.43
C ALA A 192 -32.53 -0.65 5.17
N ASP A 193 -32.54 0.18 6.18
CA ASP A 193 -32.96 1.60 6.15
C ASP A 193 -31.83 2.57 5.75
N GLY A 194 -30.69 2.05 5.31
CA GLY A 194 -29.49 2.82 4.94
C GLY A 194 -28.53 3.09 6.09
N ALA A 195 -28.90 2.76 7.35
CA ALA A 195 -28.00 2.84 8.49
C ALA A 195 -27.21 1.54 8.65
N ILE A 196 -25.93 1.66 9.00
CA ILE A 196 -25.07 0.51 9.26
C ILE A 196 -25.06 0.24 10.76
N THR A 197 -25.91 -0.64 11.21
CA THR A 197 -25.90 -1.21 12.56
C THR A 197 -24.99 -2.45 12.58
N ARG A 198 -24.68 -2.95 13.79
CA ARG A 198 -23.94 -4.19 13.96
C ARG A 198 -24.53 -5.34 13.15
N ASP A 199 -25.85 -5.55 13.27
CA ASP A 199 -26.54 -6.69 12.61
C ASP A 199 -26.50 -6.56 11.08
N VAL A 200 -26.65 -5.33 10.56
CA VAL A 200 -26.49 -5.04 9.12
C VAL A 200 -25.06 -5.29 8.66
N ALA A 201 -24.07 -4.89 9.45
CA ALA A 201 -22.66 -5.13 9.14
C ALA A 201 -22.35 -6.63 9.11
N ASP A 202 -22.77 -7.39 10.13
CA ASP A 202 -22.53 -8.83 10.20
C ASP A 202 -23.22 -9.57 9.05
N ALA A 203 -24.48 -9.26 8.72
CA ALA A 203 -25.19 -9.85 7.58
C ALA A 203 -24.53 -9.52 6.23
N ALA A 204 -24.04 -8.29 6.05
CA ALA A 204 -23.35 -7.89 4.84
C ALA A 204 -21.98 -8.59 4.71
N LEU A 205 -21.22 -8.71 5.79
CA LEU A 205 -19.91 -9.38 5.80
C LEU A 205 -20.04 -10.88 5.52
N GLN A 206 -21.09 -11.52 6.04
CA GLN A 206 -21.40 -12.91 5.72
C GLN A 206 -21.71 -13.09 4.23
N LEU A 207 -22.47 -12.18 3.61
CA LEU A 207 -22.75 -12.23 2.17
C LEU A 207 -21.50 -11.99 1.32
N LEU A 208 -20.46 -11.35 1.87
CA LEU A 208 -19.19 -11.08 1.21
C LEU A 208 -18.15 -12.19 1.43
N ASP A 209 -18.53 -13.30 2.06
CA ASP A 209 -17.66 -14.41 2.42
C ASP A 209 -16.40 -13.96 3.19
N VAL A 210 -16.59 -12.95 4.07
CA VAL A 210 -15.53 -12.48 4.98
C VAL A 210 -15.84 -13.02 6.38
N ASP A 211 -14.98 -13.92 6.84
CA ASP A 211 -15.15 -14.57 8.14
C ASP A 211 -14.90 -13.62 9.32
N GLN A 212 -15.03 -14.15 10.53
CA GLN A 212 -14.82 -13.37 11.77
C GLN A 212 -13.37 -12.88 11.94
N PHE A 213 -12.40 -13.49 11.26
CA PHE A 213 -10.98 -13.14 11.30
C PHE A 213 -10.57 -12.22 10.15
N GLY A 214 -11.46 -11.90 9.23
CA GLY A 214 -11.18 -11.12 8.02
C GLY A 214 -10.49 -11.91 6.91
N LEU A 215 -10.54 -13.25 6.99
CA LEU A 215 -10.06 -14.13 5.93
C LEU A 215 -11.08 -14.17 4.79
N ASP A 216 -10.59 -14.16 3.56
CA ASP A 216 -11.38 -14.40 2.36
C ASP A 216 -11.14 -15.83 1.82
N ASP A 217 -11.84 -16.19 0.73
CA ASP A 217 -11.72 -17.52 0.11
C ASP A 217 -10.26 -17.88 -0.25
N MET A 218 -9.49 -16.91 -0.73
CA MET A 218 -8.09 -17.19 -1.09
C MET A 218 -7.21 -17.44 0.14
N ASP A 219 -7.42 -16.71 1.23
CA ASP A 219 -6.73 -17.00 2.50
C ASP A 219 -7.05 -18.41 2.98
N ALA A 220 -8.33 -18.78 2.96
CA ALA A 220 -8.78 -20.13 3.34
C ALA A 220 -8.14 -21.20 2.45
N ARG A 221 -8.06 -20.97 1.13
CA ARG A 221 -7.39 -21.89 0.19
C ARG A 221 -5.90 -22.02 0.47
N ILE A 222 -5.20 -20.91 0.77
CA ILE A 222 -3.78 -20.92 1.14
C ILE A 222 -3.58 -21.76 2.42
N LEU A 223 -4.35 -21.47 3.47
CA LEU A 223 -4.26 -22.17 4.73
C LEU A 223 -4.58 -23.66 4.59
N ARG A 224 -5.66 -24.02 3.87
CA ARG A 224 -5.99 -25.42 3.57
C ARG A 224 -4.88 -26.13 2.80
N ALA A 225 -4.29 -25.46 1.80
CA ALA A 225 -3.17 -26.05 1.05
C ALA A 225 -1.96 -26.36 1.95
N ILE A 226 -1.62 -25.44 2.87
CA ILE A 226 -0.54 -25.65 3.84
C ILE A 226 -0.85 -26.85 4.74
N ILE A 227 -2.09 -26.98 5.21
CA ILE A 227 -2.51 -28.06 6.11
C ILE A 227 -2.55 -29.40 5.39
N GLU A 228 -3.30 -29.48 4.27
CA GLU A 228 -3.67 -30.74 3.64
C GLU A 228 -2.57 -31.28 2.73
N LYS A 229 -1.86 -30.37 2.01
CA LYS A 229 -0.85 -30.76 1.03
C LYS A 229 0.58 -30.74 1.57
N PHE A 230 0.83 -29.93 2.61
CA PHE A 230 2.16 -29.75 3.18
C PHE A 230 2.24 -30.08 4.68
N GLU A 231 1.20 -30.75 5.22
CA GLU A 231 1.15 -31.30 6.60
C GLU A 231 1.40 -30.23 7.70
N GLY A 232 1.09 -28.96 7.40
CA GLY A 232 1.35 -27.81 8.30
C GLY A 232 2.83 -27.44 8.42
N GLY A 233 3.71 -28.03 7.60
CA GLY A 233 5.15 -27.79 7.65
C GLY A 233 5.57 -26.52 6.94
N PRO A 234 6.85 -26.14 7.05
CA PRO A 234 7.38 -25.01 6.31
C PRO A 234 7.30 -25.27 4.80
N VAL A 235 6.72 -24.34 4.06
CA VAL A 235 6.52 -24.43 2.61
C VAL A 235 6.93 -23.15 1.93
N GLY A 236 7.63 -23.24 0.80
CA GLY A 236 8.01 -22.09 -0.02
C GLY A 236 6.81 -21.48 -0.75
N VAL A 237 6.80 -20.15 -0.91
CA VAL A 237 5.72 -19.42 -1.55
C VAL A 237 5.40 -19.93 -2.96
N GLY A 238 6.41 -20.35 -3.73
CA GLY A 238 6.21 -20.93 -5.07
C GLY A 238 5.40 -22.23 -5.06
N SER A 239 5.56 -23.07 -4.01
CA SER A 239 4.79 -24.31 -3.85
C SER A 239 3.33 -24.00 -3.46
N ILE A 240 3.11 -23.00 -2.60
CA ILE A 240 1.77 -22.53 -2.26
C ILE A 240 1.10 -21.96 -3.51
N ALA A 241 1.78 -21.11 -4.27
CA ALA A 241 1.29 -20.50 -5.50
C ALA A 241 0.79 -21.55 -6.51
N ALA A 242 1.59 -22.59 -6.74
CA ALA A 242 1.21 -23.71 -7.58
C ALA A 242 0.01 -24.48 -7.03
N ALA A 243 -0.07 -24.66 -5.70
CA ALA A 243 -1.13 -25.43 -5.05
C ALA A 243 -2.50 -24.74 -5.09
N VAL A 244 -2.53 -23.39 -5.04
CA VAL A 244 -3.77 -22.58 -5.05
C VAL A 244 -4.05 -21.91 -6.40
N ALA A 245 -3.18 -22.11 -7.40
CA ALA A 245 -3.27 -21.52 -8.74
C ALA A 245 -3.32 -19.98 -8.71
N GLU A 246 -2.40 -19.36 -7.93
CA GLU A 246 -2.25 -17.90 -7.82
C GLU A 246 -0.79 -17.51 -8.11
N ASP A 247 -0.55 -16.24 -8.46
CA ASP A 247 0.80 -15.71 -8.65
C ASP A 247 1.59 -15.63 -7.33
N ALA A 248 2.85 -16.07 -7.33
CA ALA A 248 3.69 -16.07 -6.15
C ALA A 248 3.91 -14.66 -5.57
N GLY A 249 4.06 -13.65 -6.44
CA GLY A 249 4.21 -12.26 -6.03
C GLY A 249 2.92 -11.72 -5.38
N THR A 250 1.76 -12.14 -5.87
CA THR A 250 0.47 -11.80 -5.26
C THR A 250 0.37 -12.39 -3.84
N ILE A 251 0.80 -13.63 -3.66
CA ILE A 251 0.81 -14.25 -2.32
C ILE A 251 1.73 -13.49 -1.38
N GLU A 252 2.98 -13.24 -1.79
CA GLU A 252 3.97 -12.50 -0.98
C GLU A 252 3.54 -11.07 -0.62
N GLU A 253 2.88 -10.37 -1.53
CA GLU A 253 2.56 -8.95 -1.33
C GLU A 253 1.22 -8.71 -0.65
N VAL A 254 0.24 -9.58 -0.86
CA VAL A 254 -1.15 -9.34 -0.46
C VAL A 254 -1.59 -10.24 0.69
N TYR A 255 -1.30 -11.55 0.61
CA TYR A 255 -1.83 -12.54 1.55
C TYR A 255 -0.86 -12.84 2.71
N GLU A 256 0.38 -13.15 2.41
CA GLU A 256 1.38 -13.53 3.41
C GLU A 256 1.57 -12.49 4.52
N PRO A 257 1.69 -11.17 4.24
CA PRO A 257 1.88 -10.17 5.30
C PRO A 257 0.73 -10.14 6.31
N PHE A 258 -0.49 -10.40 5.85
CA PHE A 258 -1.66 -10.45 6.71
C PHE A 258 -1.72 -11.76 7.50
N LEU A 259 -1.51 -12.90 6.84
CA LEU A 259 -1.55 -14.22 7.47
C LEU A 259 -0.45 -14.39 8.54
N VAL A 260 0.75 -13.84 8.29
CA VAL A 260 1.86 -13.89 9.25
C VAL A 260 1.64 -12.99 10.46
N GLN A 261 1.05 -11.80 10.26
CA GLN A 261 0.84 -10.85 11.36
C GLN A 261 -0.43 -11.09 12.14
N ASN A 262 -1.45 -11.62 11.51
CA ASN A 262 -2.74 -11.85 12.16
C ASN A 262 -2.69 -13.16 12.94
N ARG A 263 -1.93 -13.15 14.05
CA ARG A 263 -2.16 -14.13 15.09
C ARG A 263 -3.47 -13.73 15.75
N PRO A 264 -4.57 -14.49 15.63
CA PRO A 264 -5.78 -14.19 16.36
C PRO A 264 -5.43 -14.06 17.83
N VAL A 265 -5.88 -12.98 18.44
CA VAL A 265 -5.69 -12.75 19.89
C VAL A 265 -6.29 -13.94 20.62
N GLY A 266 -5.43 -14.74 21.28
CA GLY A 266 -5.85 -15.92 22.01
C GLY A 266 -5.43 -17.26 21.43
N ILE A 267 -4.73 -17.30 20.28
CA ILE A 267 -4.21 -18.54 19.69
C ILE A 267 -2.68 -18.51 19.74
N GLU A 268 -2.11 -19.24 20.69
CA GLU A 268 -0.66 -19.30 20.92
C GLU A 268 0.13 -20.06 19.82
N HIS A 269 -0.55 -20.68 18.83
CA HIS A 269 0.09 -21.44 17.77
C HIS A 269 -0.63 -21.28 16.42
N PRO A 270 0.09 -21.21 15.26
CA PRO A 270 -0.53 -21.24 13.93
C PRO A 270 -1.45 -22.46 13.68
N LEU A 271 -1.19 -23.56 14.39
CA LEU A 271 -2.00 -24.78 14.36
C LEU A 271 -3.42 -24.63 14.92
N ALA A 272 -3.69 -23.64 15.77
CA ALA A 272 -5.03 -23.46 16.34
C ALA A 272 -5.97 -22.64 15.42
N GLN A 273 -5.46 -21.86 14.45
CA GLN A 273 -6.26 -21.35 13.33
C GLN A 273 -6.73 -22.50 12.43
N ILE A 274 -5.88 -23.49 12.28
CA ILE A 274 -6.10 -24.74 11.58
C ILE A 274 -7.26 -25.53 12.19
N ASP A 275 -7.30 -25.63 13.51
CA ASP A 275 -8.35 -26.38 14.22
C ASP A 275 -9.70 -25.65 14.18
N ALA A 276 -9.74 -24.30 14.16
CA ALA A 276 -10.96 -23.52 13.98
C ALA A 276 -11.56 -23.73 12.57
N ILE A 277 -10.74 -23.76 11.52
CA ILE A 277 -11.18 -24.05 10.15
C ILE A 277 -11.66 -25.50 10.02
N ARG A 278 -11.05 -26.47 10.72
CA ARG A 278 -11.50 -27.87 10.75
C ARG A 278 -12.83 -28.06 11.49
N ALA A 279 -13.10 -27.25 12.50
CA ALA A 279 -14.35 -27.35 13.29
C ALA A 279 -15.58 -26.83 12.53
N GLU A 280 -15.41 -25.94 11.54
CA GLU A 280 -16.50 -25.41 10.71
C GLU A 280 -16.88 -26.36 9.54
N ASP A 281 -15.99 -27.28 9.13
CA ASP A 281 -16.22 -28.24 8.04
C ASP A 281 -16.85 -29.58 8.51
N HIS A 282 -17.13 -29.75 9.82
CA HIS A 282 -17.82 -30.91 10.37
C HIS A 282 -18.96 -30.48 11.33
N PRO A 283 -20.22 -30.45 10.83
CA PRO A 283 -21.40 -30.27 11.67
C PRO A 283 -21.68 -31.46 12.59
#